data_d2e2b40465e136bbb8b563ad6634dfd9
#
_entry.id   d2e2b40465e136bbb8b563ad6634dfd9
#
_cell.length_a   1.000
_cell.length_b   1.000
_cell.length_c   1.000
_cell.angle_alpha   90.00
_cell.angle_beta   90.00
_cell.angle_gamma   90.00
#
_symmetry.space_group_name_H-M   'P 1'
#
loop_
_entity.id
_entity.type
_entity.pdbx_description
1 polymer ?
#
loop_
_entity_poly.entity_id
_entity_poly.type
_entity_poly.pdbx_seq_one_letter_code
_entity_poly.pdbx_strand_id
1 'polypeptide(L)'
;MKIIKKENSPQYARDNIRSFLLVAESTVGAKHITTTLVEMDPGGIQKPHQHEIEQCYMILEGSGVMEIDGEKAVVGAGDTIFIPSDSIHSLHNESHTTLKYISAGSPVFGMKNERELWPLNWQS
;
A
#
# COMPACT_ATOMS: atom_id res chain seq x y z
N MET A 1 -10.16 22.84 -0.07
CA MET A 1 -10.14 21.47 0.49
C MET A 1 -10.07 20.47 -0.66
N LYS A 2 -9.17 19.49 -0.55
CA LYS A 2 -9.04 18.43 -1.57
C LYS A 2 -9.47 17.11 -0.95
N ILE A 3 -10.47 16.48 -1.56
CA ILE A 3 -11.02 15.20 -1.10
C ILE A 3 -10.84 14.18 -2.21
N ILE A 4 -10.19 13.06 -1.88
CA ILE A 4 -10.01 11.96 -2.82
C ILE A 4 -11.06 10.91 -2.53
N LYS A 5 -11.91 10.64 -3.52
CA LYS A 5 -12.85 9.52 -3.45
C LYS A 5 -12.14 8.26 -3.91
N LYS A 6 -12.23 7.20 -3.13
CA LYS A 6 -11.61 5.91 -3.46
C LYS A 6 -11.96 5.47 -4.88
N GLU A 7 -13.22 5.53 -5.24
CA GLU A 7 -13.71 5.08 -6.54
C GLU A 7 -13.18 5.89 -7.72
N ASN A 8 -12.67 7.10 -7.47
CA ASN A 8 -12.13 7.98 -8.50
C ASN A 8 -10.60 8.05 -8.47
N SER A 9 -9.96 7.35 -7.55
CA SER A 9 -8.50 7.35 -7.43
C SER A 9 -7.87 6.46 -8.49
N PRO A 10 -6.61 6.67 -8.84
CA PRO A 10 -5.88 5.72 -9.67
C PRO A 10 -5.87 4.35 -8.99
N GLN A 11 -6.18 3.30 -9.75
CA GLN A 11 -6.32 1.95 -9.23
C GLN A 11 -5.46 1.00 -10.02
N TYR A 12 -4.95 -0.01 -9.32
CA TYR A 12 -4.25 -1.13 -9.94
C TYR A 12 -4.72 -2.42 -9.30
N ALA A 13 -5.28 -3.31 -10.12
CA ALA A 13 -5.73 -4.62 -9.66
C ALA A 13 -4.91 -5.71 -10.33
N ARG A 14 -4.43 -6.65 -9.55
CA ARG A 14 -3.69 -7.81 -10.04
C ARG A 14 -3.89 -8.96 -9.08
N ASP A 15 -4.05 -10.17 -9.62
CA ASP A 15 -4.25 -11.36 -8.81
C ASP A 15 -5.31 -11.10 -7.73
N ASN A 16 -4.96 -11.20 -6.47
CA ASN A 16 -5.87 -11.02 -5.35
C ASN A 16 -5.66 -9.68 -4.63
N ILE A 17 -5.11 -8.68 -5.32
CA ILE A 17 -4.79 -7.38 -4.71
C ILE A 17 -5.39 -6.25 -5.53
N ARG A 18 -6.02 -5.28 -4.84
CA ARG A 18 -6.48 -4.01 -5.42
C ARG A 18 -5.81 -2.88 -4.65
N SER A 19 -5.17 -1.99 -5.37
CA SER A 19 -4.45 -0.86 -4.78
C SER A 19 -5.04 0.45 -5.29
N PHE A 20 -5.32 1.37 -4.37
CA PHE A 20 -5.94 2.67 -4.65
C PHE A 20 -4.98 3.77 -4.21
N LEU A 21 -4.47 4.54 -5.17
CA LEU A 21 -3.59 5.67 -4.88
C LEU A 21 -4.44 6.83 -4.41
N LEU A 22 -4.28 7.25 -3.16
CA LEU A 22 -5.11 8.28 -2.56
C LEU A 22 -4.38 9.63 -2.56
N VAL A 23 -3.71 9.99 -1.47
CA VAL A 23 -2.94 11.23 -1.41
C VAL A 23 -1.60 11.00 -2.08
N ALA A 24 -1.29 11.80 -3.09
CA ALA A 24 -0.09 11.63 -3.88
C ALA A 24 0.23 12.92 -4.62
N GLU A 25 1.41 12.99 -5.22
CA GLU A 25 1.79 14.12 -6.06
C GLU A 25 0.80 14.28 -7.21
N SER A 26 0.45 13.19 -7.89
CA SER A 26 -0.44 13.22 -9.05
C SER A 26 -1.90 13.51 -8.72
N THR A 27 -2.35 13.20 -7.52
CA THR A 27 -3.75 13.36 -7.15
C THR A 27 -4.05 14.74 -6.55
N VAL A 28 -3.22 15.18 -5.62
CA VAL A 28 -3.47 16.44 -4.88
C VAL A 28 -2.26 17.37 -4.84
N GLY A 29 -1.17 17.02 -5.50
CA GLY A 29 0.06 17.81 -5.45
C GLY A 29 0.82 17.69 -4.13
N ALA A 30 0.67 16.57 -3.44
CA ALA A 30 1.37 16.33 -2.19
C ALA A 30 2.89 16.30 -2.42
N LYS A 31 3.65 16.86 -1.49
CA LYS A 31 5.11 16.96 -1.59
C LYS A 31 5.85 16.03 -0.64
N HIS A 32 5.20 15.61 0.44
CA HIS A 32 5.89 14.91 1.52
C HIS A 32 5.24 13.59 1.92
N ILE A 33 4.05 13.27 1.43
CA ILE A 33 3.36 12.05 1.82
C ILE A 33 2.62 11.43 0.64
N THR A 34 2.67 10.10 0.57
CA THR A 34 1.85 9.29 -0.35
C THR A 34 1.06 8.30 0.49
N THR A 35 -0.25 8.23 0.27
CA THR A 35 -1.09 7.22 0.93
C THR A 35 -1.79 6.35 -0.11
N THR A 36 -1.88 5.06 0.20
CA THR A 36 -2.61 4.08 -0.62
C THR A 36 -3.51 3.24 0.26
N LEU A 37 -4.66 2.86 -0.28
CA LEU A 37 -5.50 1.84 0.32
C LEU A 37 -5.26 0.54 -0.45
N VAL A 38 -5.03 -0.55 0.26
CA VAL A 38 -4.84 -1.86 -0.35
C VAL A 38 -5.89 -2.83 0.21
N GLU A 39 -6.54 -3.53 -0.71
CA GLU A 39 -7.48 -4.60 -0.39
C GLU A 39 -6.92 -5.89 -0.96
N MET A 40 -6.70 -6.86 -0.11
CA MET A 40 -6.05 -8.11 -0.45
C MET A 40 -6.99 -9.27 -0.09
N ASP A 41 -7.42 -10.00 -1.10
CA ASP A 41 -8.27 -11.18 -0.91
C ASP A 41 -7.46 -12.33 -0.31
N PRO A 42 -8.13 -13.38 0.23
CA PRO A 42 -7.42 -14.57 0.70
C PRO A 42 -6.46 -15.12 -0.36
N GLY A 43 -5.23 -15.42 0.05
CA GLY A 43 -4.17 -15.88 -0.84
C GLY A 43 -3.38 -14.76 -1.50
N GLY A 44 -3.79 -13.50 -1.32
CA GLY A 44 -3.05 -12.37 -1.87
C GLY A 44 -1.68 -12.22 -1.23
N ILE A 45 -0.70 -11.82 -2.04
CA ILE A 45 0.67 -11.62 -1.59
C ILE A 45 1.20 -10.31 -2.15
N GLN A 46 1.59 -9.41 -1.25
CA GLN A 46 2.46 -8.30 -1.60
C GLN A 46 3.88 -8.84 -1.56
N LYS A 47 4.46 -9.08 -2.74
CA LYS A 47 5.76 -9.74 -2.86
C LYS A 47 6.86 -8.94 -2.18
N PRO A 48 7.95 -9.60 -1.74
CA PRO A 48 9.09 -8.90 -1.16
C PRO A 48 9.58 -7.77 -2.06
N HIS A 49 9.72 -6.59 -1.49
CA HIS A 49 10.18 -5.40 -2.21
C HIS A 49 10.78 -4.41 -1.20
N GLN A 50 11.47 -3.40 -1.72
CA GLN A 50 12.07 -2.36 -0.87
C GLN A 50 11.92 -0.99 -1.54
N HIS A 51 11.87 0.04 -0.70
CA HIS A 51 11.78 1.44 -1.13
C HIS A 51 12.70 2.29 -0.28
N GLU A 52 13.20 3.38 -0.87
CA GLU A 52 13.97 4.37 -0.12
C GLU A 52 13.12 5.13 0.88
N ILE A 53 11.83 5.28 0.60
CA ILE A 53 10.92 6.00 1.50
C ILE A 53 10.67 5.21 2.77
N GLU A 54 10.42 5.92 3.87
CA GLU A 54 9.86 5.31 5.06
C GLU A 54 8.37 5.11 4.85
N GLN A 55 7.84 4.01 5.37
CA GLN A 55 6.41 3.70 5.26
C GLN A 55 5.87 3.18 6.58
N CYS A 56 4.55 3.26 6.72
CA CYS A 56 3.85 2.45 7.71
C CYS A 56 2.60 1.86 7.07
N TYR A 57 2.24 0.67 7.53
CA TYR A 57 0.96 0.05 7.17
C TYR A 57 0.05 0.08 8.39
N MET A 58 -1.18 0.55 8.20
CA MET A 58 -2.22 0.50 9.23
C MET A 58 -3.25 -0.52 8.80
N ILE A 59 -3.39 -1.61 9.55
CA ILE A 59 -4.35 -2.66 9.22
C ILE A 59 -5.75 -2.21 9.66
N LEU A 60 -6.67 -2.15 8.70
CA LEU A 60 -8.05 -1.72 8.96
C LEU A 60 -8.99 -2.90 9.19
N GLU A 61 -8.84 -3.96 8.41
CA GLU A 61 -9.67 -5.16 8.48
C GLU A 61 -8.83 -6.40 8.18
N GLY A 62 -9.19 -7.52 8.80
CA GLY A 62 -8.56 -8.80 8.51
C GLY A 62 -7.22 -8.97 9.21
N SER A 63 -6.46 -9.95 8.74
CA SER A 63 -5.15 -10.29 9.30
C SER A 63 -4.22 -10.79 8.20
N GLY A 64 -2.93 -10.79 8.47
CA GLY A 64 -1.93 -11.29 7.54
C GLY A 64 -0.62 -11.58 8.23
N VAL A 65 0.34 -12.07 7.45
CA VAL A 65 1.70 -12.32 7.91
C VAL A 65 2.60 -11.27 7.29
N MET A 66 3.18 -10.44 8.12
CA MET A 66 4.13 -9.39 7.72
C MET A 66 5.55 -9.91 7.88
N GLU A 67 6.41 -9.63 6.90
CA GLU A 67 7.84 -9.95 7.01
C GLU A 67 8.64 -8.70 6.68
N ILE A 68 9.60 -8.36 7.54
CA ILE A 68 10.55 -7.26 7.33
C ILE A 68 11.93 -7.79 7.62
N ASP A 69 12.82 -7.77 6.62
CA ASP A 69 14.21 -8.22 6.73
C ASP A 69 14.35 -9.57 7.42
N GLY A 70 13.47 -10.51 7.07
CA GLY A 70 13.50 -11.87 7.61
C GLY A 70 12.72 -12.08 8.90
N GLU A 71 12.27 -11.03 9.56
CA GLU A 71 11.45 -11.12 10.76
C GLU A 71 9.98 -11.21 10.37
N LYS A 72 9.26 -12.21 10.90
CA LYS A 72 7.85 -12.44 10.60
C LYS A 72 6.98 -12.20 11.82
N ALA A 73 5.79 -11.65 11.58
CA ALA A 73 4.77 -11.48 12.61
C ALA A 73 3.37 -11.54 11.99
N VAL A 74 2.44 -12.10 12.75
CA VAL A 74 1.01 -12.01 12.40
C VAL A 74 0.52 -10.63 12.82
N VAL A 75 -0.15 -9.94 11.91
CA VAL A 75 -0.71 -8.61 12.14
C VAL A 75 -2.20 -8.63 11.85
N GLY A 76 -2.96 -7.78 12.52
CA GLY A 76 -4.41 -7.71 12.36
C GLY A 76 -4.96 -6.31 12.55
N ALA A 77 -6.28 -6.18 12.44
CA ALA A 77 -6.97 -4.91 12.54
C ALA A 77 -6.55 -4.12 13.79
N GLY A 78 -6.17 -2.87 13.60
CA GLY A 78 -5.66 -2.00 14.66
C GLY A 78 -4.13 -1.98 14.79
N ASP A 79 -3.43 -2.91 14.15
CA ASP A 79 -1.96 -2.91 14.18
C ASP A 79 -1.40 -1.91 13.18
N THR A 80 -0.31 -1.27 13.56
CA THR A 80 0.47 -0.39 12.67
C THR A 80 1.90 -0.92 12.61
N ILE A 81 2.40 -1.12 11.40
CA ILE A 81 3.73 -1.64 11.15
C ILE A 81 4.59 -0.52 10.58
N PHE A 82 5.71 -0.22 11.24
CA PHE A 82 6.70 0.71 10.68
C PHE A 82 7.64 -0.05 9.76
N ILE A 83 7.85 0.49 8.57
CA ILE A 83 8.73 -0.09 7.55
C ILE A 83 9.88 0.88 7.32
N PRO A 84 11.08 0.57 7.84
CA PRO A 84 12.24 1.45 7.67
C PRO A 84 12.63 1.60 6.19
N SER A 85 13.27 2.73 5.88
CA SER A 85 13.86 2.97 4.56
C SER A 85 14.72 1.77 4.13
N ASP A 86 14.56 1.35 2.88
CA ASP A 86 15.34 0.27 2.24
C ASP A 86 15.18 -1.13 2.85
N SER A 87 14.28 -1.33 3.81
CA SER A 87 14.02 -2.66 4.32
C SER A 87 13.23 -3.50 3.31
N ILE A 88 13.56 -4.79 3.22
CA ILE A 88 12.82 -5.73 2.37
C ILE A 88 11.60 -6.19 3.13
N HIS A 89 10.42 -5.94 2.57
CA HIS A 89 9.16 -6.25 3.25
C HIS A 89 8.16 -6.92 2.34
N SER A 90 7.29 -7.70 2.93
CA SER A 90 6.21 -8.40 2.25
C SER A 90 5.03 -8.59 3.19
N LEU A 91 3.85 -8.80 2.62
CA LEU A 91 2.63 -9.06 3.39
C LEU A 91 1.82 -10.12 2.67
N HIS A 92 1.36 -11.12 3.41
CA HIS A 92 0.63 -12.25 2.86
C HIS A 92 -0.68 -12.42 3.62
N ASN A 93 -1.79 -12.48 2.89
CA ASN A 93 -3.09 -12.80 3.48
C ASN A 93 -3.31 -14.31 3.50
N GLU A 94 -2.98 -14.94 4.60
CA GLU A 94 -3.19 -16.37 4.81
C GLU A 94 -4.53 -16.67 5.47
N SER A 95 -5.36 -15.64 5.68
CA SER A 95 -6.67 -15.78 6.31
C SER A 95 -7.76 -16.12 5.28
N HIS A 96 -8.99 -16.27 5.77
CA HIS A 96 -10.16 -16.57 4.92
C HIS A 96 -10.99 -15.32 4.61
N THR A 97 -10.56 -14.14 5.04
CA THR A 97 -11.27 -12.88 4.83
C THR A 97 -10.37 -11.86 4.14
N THR A 98 -10.96 -10.79 3.61
CA THR A 98 -10.20 -9.71 2.97
C THR A 98 -9.38 -8.97 4.01
N LEU A 99 -8.13 -8.71 3.67
CA LEU A 99 -7.22 -7.87 4.43
C LEU A 99 -7.22 -6.48 3.80
N LYS A 100 -7.48 -5.45 4.61
CA LYS A 100 -7.42 -4.06 4.15
C LYS A 100 -6.43 -3.29 5.00
N TYR A 101 -5.59 -2.51 4.34
CA TYR A 101 -4.65 -1.65 5.05
C TYR A 101 -4.40 -0.36 4.29
N ILE A 102 -3.99 0.68 5.03
CA ILE A 102 -3.49 1.93 4.48
C ILE A 102 -1.97 1.90 4.56
N SER A 103 -1.33 2.22 3.45
CA SER A 103 0.11 2.50 3.43
C SER A 103 0.30 4.01 3.39
N ALA A 104 1.14 4.53 4.26
CA ALA A 104 1.56 5.92 4.24
C ALA A 104 3.08 5.95 4.14
N GLY A 105 3.61 6.77 3.24
CA GLY A 105 5.05 6.85 3.01
C GLY A 105 5.54 8.28 2.81
N SER A 106 6.78 8.53 3.18
CA SER A 106 7.44 9.83 3.04
C SER A 106 8.92 9.62 2.70
N PRO A 107 9.44 10.43 1.76
CA PRO A 107 8.78 11.43 0.91
C PRO A 107 7.81 10.80 -0.09
N VAL A 108 7.17 11.61 -0.93
CA VAL A 108 6.28 11.10 -1.99
C VAL A 108 7.05 10.17 -2.93
N PHE A 109 6.34 9.24 -3.56
CA PHE A 109 6.94 8.37 -4.59
C PHE A 109 7.44 9.16 -5.81
N GLY A 110 6.81 10.30 -6.11
CA GLY A 110 7.05 11.05 -7.33
C GLY A 110 6.26 10.52 -8.52
N MET A 111 6.00 11.38 -9.49
CA MET A 111 5.12 11.08 -10.63
C MET A 111 5.59 9.86 -11.44
N LYS A 112 6.89 9.74 -11.63
CA LYS A 112 7.44 8.60 -12.40
C LYS A 112 7.14 7.28 -11.71
N ASN A 113 7.42 7.20 -10.41
CA ASN A 113 7.19 5.98 -9.63
C ASN A 113 5.71 5.68 -9.50
N GLU A 114 4.87 6.71 -9.36
CA GLU A 114 3.42 6.53 -9.30
C GLU A 114 2.90 5.87 -10.57
N ARG A 115 3.37 6.29 -11.73
CA ARG A 115 2.96 5.71 -13.02
C ARG A 115 3.44 4.27 -13.18
N GLU A 116 4.61 3.93 -12.66
CA GLU A 116 5.12 2.57 -12.68
C GLU A 116 4.32 1.65 -11.77
N LEU A 117 3.91 2.14 -10.59
CA LEU A 117 3.20 1.35 -9.59
C LEU A 117 1.68 1.25 -9.88
N TRP A 118 1.10 2.24 -10.56
CA TRP A 118 -0.33 2.27 -10.91
C TRP A 118 -0.52 2.56 -12.40
N PRO A 119 0.02 1.70 -13.29
CA PRO A 119 0.06 2.02 -14.73
C PRO A 119 -1.30 2.06 -15.42
N LEU A 120 -2.29 1.34 -14.91
CA LEU A 120 -3.56 1.16 -15.61
C LEU A 120 -4.48 2.39 -15.58
N ASN A 121 -4.21 3.37 -14.73
CA ASN A 121 -5.13 4.48 -14.48
C ASN A 121 -4.66 5.82 -15.02
N TRP A 122 -3.60 5.82 -15.82
CA TRP A 122 -3.03 7.05 -16.35
C TRP A 122 -3.48 7.38 -17.77
N GLN A 123 -4.37 6.56 -18.33
CA GLN A 123 -4.81 6.69 -19.71
C GLN A 123 -6.25 7.19 -19.86
N SER A 124 -6.91 7.49 -18.79
CA SER A 124 -8.29 7.98 -18.82
C SER A 124 -8.37 9.48 -18.89
#